data_30225bd9ddfc78dbba0cf45685eba019
#
_entry.id   30225bd9ddfc78dbba0cf45685eba019
#
_cell.length_a   1.000
_cell.length_b   1.000
_cell.length_c   1.000
_cell.angle_alpha   90.00
_cell.angle_beta   90.00
_cell.angle_gamma   90.00
#
_symmetry.space_group_name_H-M   'P 1'
#
loop_
_entity.id
_entity.type
_entity.pdbx_description
1 polymer ?
#
loop_
_entity_poly.entity_id
_entity_poly.type
_entity_poly.pdbx_seq_one_letter_code
_entity_poly.pdbx_strand_id
1 'polypeptide(L)'
;MNIRKATSEDALLLSDLSRDVQSLHAQNYADIFKLPQAADFAFSFFDEMLADSDSNIFIAEENRETIGHILCKLIERPENPFTFAMRSLLVEHISVRPAARGQGVGTALMKEAEMLAKELAVQRIQLDSWDFNTDAHAFFERLGF
;
A
#
# COMPACT_ATOMS: atom_id res chain seq x y z
N MET A 1 6.61 17.19 -5.37
CA MET A 1 5.81 15.97 -5.15
C MET A 1 4.55 16.30 -4.36
N ASN A 2 3.42 15.77 -4.78
CA ASN A 2 2.14 15.97 -4.14
C ASN A 2 1.54 14.61 -3.78
N ILE A 3 0.92 14.51 -2.59
CA ILE A 3 0.19 13.31 -2.16
C ILE A 3 -1.28 13.68 -2.01
N ARG A 4 -2.14 12.93 -2.68
CA ARG A 4 -3.58 13.12 -2.63
C ARG A 4 -4.30 11.82 -2.26
N LYS A 5 -5.50 11.96 -1.73
CA LYS A 5 -6.38 10.80 -1.54
C LYS A 5 -6.91 10.32 -2.90
N ALA A 6 -6.92 9.01 -3.11
CA ALA A 6 -7.50 8.42 -4.31
C ALA A 6 -9.01 8.59 -4.33
N THR A 7 -9.56 8.67 -5.53
CA THR A 7 -11.00 8.76 -5.78
C THR A 7 -11.49 7.54 -6.53
N SER A 8 -12.81 7.40 -6.69
CA SER A 8 -13.43 6.30 -7.42
C SER A 8 -12.99 6.19 -8.89
N GLU A 9 -12.38 7.24 -9.44
CA GLU A 9 -11.88 7.27 -10.82
C GLU A 9 -10.46 6.72 -10.97
N ASP A 10 -9.80 6.38 -9.88
CA ASP A 10 -8.38 6.01 -9.87
C ASP A 10 -8.11 4.49 -9.97
N ALA A 11 -9.14 3.65 -10.11
CA ALA A 11 -8.96 2.20 -10.08
C ALA A 11 -8.01 1.68 -11.17
N LEU A 12 -8.13 2.17 -12.41
CA LEU A 12 -7.25 1.77 -13.50
C LEU A 12 -5.81 2.22 -13.27
N LEU A 13 -5.64 3.44 -12.78
CA LEU A 13 -4.35 4.02 -12.45
C LEU A 13 -3.63 3.22 -11.38
N LEU A 14 -4.34 2.84 -10.32
CA LEU A 14 -3.80 2.04 -9.22
C LEU A 14 -3.40 0.64 -9.69
N SER A 15 -4.20 0.04 -10.57
CA SER A 15 -3.86 -1.23 -11.20
C SER A 15 -2.56 -1.14 -11.98
N ASP A 16 -2.41 -0.12 -12.81
CA ASP A 16 -1.20 0.10 -13.58
C ASP A 16 0.04 0.34 -12.70
N LEU A 17 -0.11 1.14 -11.64
CA LEU A 17 0.97 1.37 -10.66
C LEU A 17 1.44 0.09 -9.96
N SER A 18 0.57 -0.89 -9.83
CA SER A 18 0.86 -2.14 -9.11
C SER A 18 1.60 -3.18 -9.96
N ARG A 19 1.75 -2.97 -11.27
CA ARG A 19 2.35 -3.97 -12.16
C ARG A 19 3.79 -4.34 -11.81
N ASP A 20 4.62 -3.36 -11.45
CA ASP A 20 6.03 -3.59 -11.16
C ASP A 20 6.21 -4.48 -9.92
N VAL A 21 5.51 -4.17 -8.84
CA VAL A 21 5.56 -4.96 -7.60
C VAL A 21 4.96 -6.35 -7.83
N GLN A 22 3.85 -6.44 -8.55
CA GLN A 22 3.23 -7.72 -8.86
C GLN A 22 4.16 -8.61 -9.70
N SER A 23 4.84 -8.04 -10.69
CA SER A 23 5.80 -8.76 -11.51
C SER A 23 6.98 -9.29 -10.67
N LEU A 24 7.48 -8.48 -9.73
CA LEU A 24 8.54 -8.90 -8.83
C LEU A 24 8.11 -10.09 -7.97
N HIS A 25 6.91 -10.06 -7.42
CA HIS A 25 6.35 -11.17 -6.64
C HIS A 25 6.18 -12.44 -7.49
N ALA A 26 5.64 -12.30 -8.69
CA ALA A 26 5.44 -13.45 -9.61
C ALA A 26 6.74 -14.06 -10.09
N GLN A 27 7.81 -13.27 -10.25
CA GLN A 27 9.13 -13.77 -10.61
C GLN A 27 9.76 -14.62 -9.50
N ASN A 28 9.46 -14.33 -8.24
CA ASN A 28 10.01 -15.04 -7.09
C ASN A 28 9.13 -16.21 -6.63
N TYR A 29 7.81 -16.10 -6.72
CA TYR A 29 6.85 -17.12 -6.31
C TYR A 29 5.75 -17.27 -7.35
N ALA A 30 6.11 -17.86 -8.51
CA ALA A 30 5.20 -18.01 -9.65
C ALA A 30 3.98 -18.92 -9.36
N ASP A 31 4.08 -19.78 -8.36
CA ASP A 31 2.99 -20.66 -7.91
C ASP A 31 2.00 -19.95 -7.00
N ILE A 32 2.36 -18.78 -6.46
CA ILE A 32 1.52 -17.99 -5.56
C ILE A 32 0.97 -16.75 -6.26
N PHE A 33 1.83 -16.03 -6.97
CA PHE A 33 1.49 -14.75 -7.57
C PHE A 33 1.31 -14.84 -9.07
N LYS A 34 0.22 -14.25 -9.55
CA LYS A 34 -0.08 -14.17 -10.98
C LYS A 34 0.74 -13.07 -11.63
N LEU A 35 1.24 -13.33 -12.84
CA LEU A 35 1.81 -12.28 -13.68
C LEU A 35 0.70 -11.30 -14.11
N PRO A 36 0.94 -9.99 -14.05
CA PRO A 36 -0.04 -9.02 -14.55
C PRO A 36 -0.11 -9.10 -16.08
N GLN A 37 -1.31 -9.41 -16.62
CA GLN A 37 -1.51 -9.58 -18.05
C GLN A 37 -1.62 -8.25 -18.80
N ALA A 38 -2.16 -7.21 -18.12
CA ALA A 38 -2.38 -5.90 -18.71
C ALA A 38 -2.43 -4.84 -17.60
N ALA A 39 -2.50 -3.56 -17.99
CA ALA A 39 -2.58 -2.44 -17.05
C ALA A 39 -3.79 -2.52 -16.11
N ASP A 40 -4.88 -3.15 -16.57
CA ASP A 40 -6.13 -3.29 -15.83
C ASP A 40 -6.28 -4.59 -15.04
N PHE A 41 -5.19 -5.35 -14.87
CA PHE A 41 -5.23 -6.69 -14.23
C PHE A 41 -5.88 -6.69 -12.84
N ALA A 42 -5.77 -5.60 -12.10
CA ALA A 42 -6.30 -5.46 -10.75
C ALA A 42 -7.40 -4.38 -10.64
N PHE A 43 -8.02 -4.01 -11.76
CA PHE A 43 -9.05 -2.97 -11.77
C PHE A 43 -10.18 -3.26 -10.78
N SER A 44 -10.77 -4.44 -10.82
CA SER A 44 -11.90 -4.78 -9.95
C SER A 44 -11.52 -4.76 -8.47
N PHE A 45 -10.32 -5.21 -8.15
CA PHE A 45 -9.79 -5.14 -6.77
C PHE A 45 -9.75 -3.70 -6.27
N PHE A 46 -9.15 -2.79 -7.03
CA PHE A 46 -9.05 -1.40 -6.62
C PHE A 46 -10.39 -0.67 -6.62
N ASP A 47 -11.27 -1.01 -7.55
CA ASP A 47 -12.62 -0.47 -7.58
C ASP A 47 -13.38 -0.81 -6.29
N GLU A 48 -13.28 -2.05 -5.82
CA GLU A 48 -13.85 -2.48 -4.55
C GLU A 48 -13.19 -1.79 -3.35
N MET A 49 -11.86 -1.66 -3.34
CA MET A 49 -11.14 -1.03 -2.24
C MET A 49 -11.45 0.47 -2.13
N LEU A 50 -11.64 1.14 -3.26
CA LEU A 50 -12.03 2.56 -3.27
C LEU A 50 -13.44 2.78 -2.73
N ALA A 51 -14.31 1.77 -2.80
CA ALA A 51 -15.66 1.81 -2.26
C ALA A 51 -15.74 1.33 -0.80
N ASP A 52 -14.69 0.70 -0.28
CA ASP A 52 -14.63 0.16 1.08
C ASP A 52 -14.29 1.26 2.09
N SER A 53 -15.17 1.47 3.07
CA SER A 53 -15.00 2.52 4.10
C SER A 53 -13.79 2.28 5.02
N ASP A 54 -13.33 1.04 5.17
CA ASP A 54 -12.16 0.70 5.98
C ASP A 54 -10.84 0.82 5.22
N SER A 55 -10.90 1.04 3.91
CA SER A 55 -9.73 1.18 3.04
C SER A 55 -9.47 2.65 2.71
N ASN A 56 -8.20 3.04 2.76
CA ASN A 56 -7.76 4.39 2.42
C ASN A 56 -6.54 4.29 1.50
N ILE A 57 -6.62 4.94 0.36
CA ILE A 57 -5.58 4.89 -0.65
C ILE A 57 -5.09 6.32 -0.92
N PHE A 58 -3.77 6.50 -0.90
CA PHE A 58 -3.13 7.76 -1.26
C PHE A 58 -2.22 7.55 -2.47
N ILE A 59 -2.20 8.55 -3.33
CA ILE A 59 -1.43 8.55 -4.57
C ILE A 59 -0.40 9.67 -4.52
N ALA A 60 0.85 9.34 -4.84
CA ALA A 60 1.92 10.32 -5.01
C ALA A 60 2.03 10.72 -6.47
N GLU A 61 2.07 12.01 -6.72
CA GLU A 61 2.17 12.61 -8.05
C GLU A 61 3.33 13.58 -8.12
N GLU A 62 3.97 13.64 -9.28
CA GLU A 62 4.97 14.64 -9.61
C GLU A 62 4.89 14.97 -11.09
N ASN A 63 4.88 16.27 -11.42
CA ASN A 63 4.78 16.74 -12.81
C ASN A 63 3.58 16.12 -13.55
N ARG A 64 2.43 15.98 -12.86
CA ARG A 64 1.18 15.38 -13.36
C ARG A 64 1.27 13.88 -13.64
N GLU A 65 2.37 13.24 -13.26
CA GLU A 65 2.53 11.79 -13.35
C GLU A 65 2.34 11.16 -11.98
N THR A 66 1.68 10.01 -11.94
CA THR A 66 1.58 9.19 -10.73
C THR A 66 2.86 8.38 -10.58
N ILE A 67 3.47 8.48 -9.41
CA ILE A 67 4.77 7.86 -9.14
C ILE A 67 4.73 6.81 -8.04
N GLY A 68 3.62 6.71 -7.31
CA GLY A 68 3.47 5.70 -6.27
C GLY A 68 2.11 5.75 -5.62
N HIS A 69 1.82 4.74 -4.79
CA HIS A 69 0.60 4.69 -4.00
C HIS A 69 0.80 3.88 -2.73
N ILE A 70 -0.11 4.07 -1.77
CA ILE A 70 -0.21 3.26 -0.56
C ILE A 70 -1.69 2.91 -0.31
N LEU A 71 -1.96 1.66 0.00
CA LEU A 71 -3.26 1.17 0.43
C LEU A 71 -3.18 0.80 1.91
N CYS A 72 -3.96 1.49 2.73
CA CYS A 72 -4.06 1.24 4.16
C CYS A 72 -5.45 0.73 4.48
N LYS A 73 -5.53 -0.29 5.32
CA LYS A 73 -6.80 -0.87 5.75
C LYS A 73 -6.91 -0.87 7.26
N LEU A 74 -8.04 -0.39 7.78
CA LEU A 74 -8.36 -0.49 9.20
C LEU A 74 -8.75 -1.92 9.54
N ILE A 75 -8.02 -2.52 10.47
CA ILE A 75 -8.28 -3.87 10.96
C ILE A 75 -8.79 -3.78 12.39
N GLU A 76 -9.93 -4.42 12.66
CA GLU A 76 -10.50 -4.51 13.99
C GLU A 76 -10.56 -5.97 14.41
N ARG A 77 -10.09 -6.26 15.63
CA ARG A 77 -10.18 -7.57 16.25
C ARG A 77 -10.98 -7.47 17.54
N PRO A 78 -12.03 -8.27 17.71
CA PRO A 78 -12.83 -8.25 18.93
C PRO A 78 -12.04 -8.76 20.13
N GLU A 79 -12.47 -8.37 21.32
CA GLU A 79 -11.94 -8.89 22.57
C GLU A 79 -12.24 -10.38 22.71
N ASN A 80 -11.30 -11.10 23.30
CA ASN A 80 -11.46 -12.50 23.65
C ASN A 80 -10.83 -12.76 25.04
N PRO A 81 -10.89 -14.01 25.59
CA PRO A 81 -10.31 -14.26 26.91
C PRO A 81 -8.83 -13.96 27.07
N PHE A 82 -8.08 -13.86 25.96
CA PHE A 82 -6.63 -13.70 25.99
C PHE A 82 -6.17 -12.29 25.62
N THR A 83 -6.97 -11.53 24.85
CA THR A 83 -6.59 -10.21 24.37
C THR A 83 -7.72 -9.20 24.47
N PHE A 84 -7.37 -7.95 24.72
CA PHE A 84 -8.30 -6.85 24.56
C PHE A 84 -8.66 -6.64 23.10
N ALA A 85 -9.79 -5.98 22.84
CA ALA A 85 -10.13 -5.53 21.51
C ALA A 85 -9.00 -4.67 20.94
N MET A 86 -8.65 -4.90 19.68
CA MET A 86 -7.54 -4.21 19.02
C MET A 86 -7.99 -3.57 17.71
N ARG A 87 -7.48 -2.37 17.46
CA ARG A 87 -7.58 -1.68 16.18
C ARG A 87 -6.17 -1.38 15.69
N SER A 88 -5.91 -1.67 14.43
CA SER A 88 -4.62 -1.38 13.80
C SER A 88 -4.82 -0.92 12.36
N LEU A 89 -3.84 -0.24 11.83
CA LEU A 89 -3.80 0.13 10.43
C LEU A 89 -2.82 -0.79 9.71
N LEU A 90 -3.34 -1.55 8.75
CA LEU A 90 -2.52 -2.43 7.92
C LEU A 90 -2.11 -1.69 6.64
N VAL A 91 -0.80 -1.59 6.40
CA VAL A 91 -0.28 -1.20 5.09
C VAL A 91 -0.32 -2.44 4.22
N GLU A 92 -1.35 -2.55 3.39
CA GLU A 92 -1.58 -3.73 2.56
C GLU A 92 -0.76 -3.67 1.27
N HIS A 93 -0.67 -2.47 0.67
CA HIS A 93 0.14 -2.23 -0.52
C HIS A 93 0.91 -0.93 -0.37
N ILE A 94 2.16 -0.95 -0.82
CA ILE A 94 2.93 0.26 -1.09
C ILE A 94 3.76 0.02 -2.34
N SER A 95 3.72 0.94 -3.26
CA SER A 95 4.44 0.82 -4.53
C SER A 95 4.97 2.18 -4.96
N VAL A 96 6.20 2.20 -5.45
CA VAL A 96 6.83 3.38 -6.04
C VAL A 96 7.39 2.96 -7.40
N ARG A 97 7.10 3.72 -8.44
CA ARG A 97 7.63 3.42 -9.78
C ARG A 97 9.15 3.37 -9.74
N PRO A 98 9.79 2.44 -10.48
CA PRO A 98 11.25 2.29 -10.43
C PRO A 98 12.01 3.59 -10.67
N ALA A 99 11.57 4.41 -11.62
CA ALA A 99 12.23 5.69 -11.94
C ALA A 99 12.14 6.74 -10.81
N ALA A 100 11.20 6.58 -9.89
CA ALA A 100 10.97 7.51 -8.77
C ALA A 100 11.55 7.01 -7.43
N ARG A 101 12.16 5.83 -7.41
CA ARG A 101 12.75 5.27 -6.20
C ARG A 101 13.97 6.07 -5.74
N GLY A 102 14.22 6.04 -4.43
CA GLY A 102 15.35 6.76 -3.83
C GLY A 102 15.14 8.26 -3.69
N GLN A 103 13.93 8.77 -3.94
CA GLN A 103 13.62 10.20 -3.90
C GLN A 103 12.68 10.59 -2.75
N GLY A 104 12.47 9.69 -1.80
CA GLY A 104 11.64 9.94 -0.62
C GLY A 104 10.13 9.73 -0.82
N VAL A 105 9.70 9.17 -1.94
CA VAL A 105 8.27 8.92 -2.23
C VAL A 105 7.68 7.93 -1.24
N GLY A 106 8.34 6.80 -1.01
CA GLY A 106 7.89 5.80 -0.06
C GLY A 106 7.78 6.36 1.37
N THR A 107 8.76 7.14 1.78
CA THR A 107 8.74 7.81 3.10
C THR A 107 7.57 8.77 3.22
N ALA A 108 7.28 9.55 2.17
CA ALA A 108 6.14 10.46 2.17
C ALA A 108 4.80 9.71 2.24
N LEU A 109 4.68 8.58 1.53
CA LEU A 109 3.49 7.72 1.60
C LEU A 109 3.31 7.11 2.99
N MET A 110 4.37 6.65 3.63
CA MET A 110 4.32 6.12 4.99
C MET A 110 3.95 7.19 6.02
N LYS A 111 4.34 8.44 5.81
CA LYS A 111 3.89 9.56 6.66
C LYS A 111 2.39 9.77 6.56
N GLU A 112 1.80 9.60 5.38
CA GLU A 112 0.33 9.65 5.24
C GLU A 112 -0.34 8.53 6.04
N ALA A 113 0.23 7.33 6.05
CA ALA A 113 -0.27 6.23 6.88
C ALA A 113 -0.18 6.57 8.38
N GLU A 114 0.91 7.18 8.82
CA GLU A 114 1.06 7.62 10.22
C GLU A 114 0.03 8.69 10.60
N MET A 115 -0.22 9.65 9.72
CA MET A 115 -1.24 10.68 9.93
C MET A 115 -2.63 10.07 9.99
N LEU A 116 -2.94 9.14 9.10
CA LEU A 116 -4.21 8.42 9.09
C LEU A 116 -4.41 7.62 10.39
N ALA A 117 -3.38 6.95 10.86
CA ALA A 117 -3.43 6.20 12.12
C ALA A 117 -3.79 7.11 13.30
N LYS A 118 -3.23 8.32 13.33
CA LYS A 118 -3.56 9.33 14.36
C LYS A 118 -5.00 9.80 14.24
N GLU A 119 -5.48 10.07 13.04
CA GLU A 119 -6.87 10.49 12.80
C GLU A 119 -7.86 9.41 13.24
N LEU A 120 -7.54 8.13 12.99
CA LEU A 120 -8.37 6.99 13.35
C LEU A 120 -8.19 6.57 14.82
N ALA A 121 -7.29 7.22 15.56
CA ALA A 121 -6.96 6.90 16.94
C ALA A 121 -6.51 5.43 17.12
N VAL A 122 -5.77 4.89 16.16
CA VAL A 122 -5.13 3.57 16.26
C VAL A 122 -3.67 3.73 16.65
N GLN A 123 -3.17 2.80 17.46
CA GLN A 123 -1.81 2.88 18.03
C GLN A 123 -0.79 2.02 17.30
N ARG A 124 -1.23 1.21 16.33
CA ARG A 124 -0.36 0.26 15.64
C ARG A 124 -0.53 0.37 14.15
N ILE A 125 0.61 0.36 13.47
CA ILE A 125 0.71 0.19 12.03
C ILE A 125 1.37 -1.16 11.79
N GLN A 126 0.74 -2.01 10.98
CA GLN A 126 1.24 -3.33 10.61
C GLN A 126 1.56 -3.38 9.13
N LEU A 127 2.57 -4.13 8.78
CA LEU A 127 2.89 -4.43 7.39
C LEU A 127 3.54 -5.81 7.30
N ASP A 128 3.39 -6.42 6.14
CA ASP A 128 4.04 -7.67 5.79
C ASP A 128 4.92 -7.46 4.56
N SER A 129 6.00 -8.20 4.48
CA SER A 129 6.88 -8.18 3.33
C SER A 129 7.43 -9.59 3.09
N TRP A 130 7.50 -9.98 1.81
CA TRP A 130 8.05 -11.28 1.44
C TRP A 130 9.58 -11.29 1.63
N ASP A 131 10.12 -12.44 1.98
CA ASP A 131 11.54 -12.62 2.34
C ASP A 131 12.52 -12.25 1.22
N PHE A 132 12.14 -12.40 -0.04
CA PHE A 132 12.98 -12.03 -1.18
C PHE A 132 13.10 -10.52 -1.38
N ASN A 133 12.16 -9.73 -0.86
CA ASN A 133 12.12 -8.28 -1.07
C ASN A 133 13.02 -7.55 -0.05
N THR A 134 14.32 -7.72 -0.18
CA THR A 134 15.31 -7.16 0.74
C THR A 134 15.35 -5.64 0.74
N ASP A 135 15.07 -5.00 -0.39
CA ASP A 135 15.00 -3.53 -0.48
C ASP A 135 13.84 -2.99 0.35
N ALA A 136 12.68 -3.64 0.31
CA ALA A 136 11.54 -3.28 1.13
C ALA A 136 11.85 -3.47 2.62
N HIS A 137 12.49 -4.58 3.00
CA HIS A 137 12.91 -4.82 4.39
C HIS A 137 13.82 -3.70 4.89
N ALA A 138 14.84 -3.33 4.14
CA ALA A 138 15.76 -2.26 4.51
C ALA A 138 15.03 -0.92 4.63
N PHE A 139 14.10 -0.62 3.74
CA PHE A 139 13.27 0.58 3.79
C PHE A 139 12.43 0.63 5.06
N PHE A 140 11.70 -0.45 5.38
CA PHE A 140 10.85 -0.48 6.56
C PHE A 140 11.66 -0.45 7.87
N GLU A 141 12.81 -1.12 7.92
CA GLU A 141 13.70 -1.06 9.07
C GLU A 141 14.21 0.35 9.35
N ARG A 142 14.55 1.12 8.31
CA ARG A 142 14.94 2.53 8.46
C ARG A 142 13.82 3.39 9.03
N LEU A 143 12.56 3.01 8.84
CA LEU A 143 11.40 3.71 9.38
C LEU A 143 11.02 3.22 10.79
N GLY A 144 11.74 2.23 11.34
CA GLY A 144 11.51 1.73 12.69
C GLY A 144 10.61 0.49 12.79
N PHE A 145 10.37 -0.18 11.68
CA PHE A 145 9.58 -1.43 11.65
C PHE A 145 10.43 -2.66 11.88
#